data_399de169819361c2389627aa0690796e
#
_entry.id   399de169819361c2389627aa0690796e
#
_cell.length_a   1.000
_cell.length_b   1.000
_cell.length_c   1.000
_cell.angle_alpha   90.00
_cell.angle_beta   90.00
_cell.angle_gamma   90.00
#
_symmetry.space_group_name_H-M   'P 1'
#
loop_
_entity.id
_entity.type
_entity.pdbx_description
1 polymer ?
#
loop_
_entity_poly.entity_id
_entity_poly.type
_entity_poly.pdbx_seq_one_letter_code
_entity_poly.pdbx_strand_id
1 'polypeptide(L)'
;DDIRTLVSQNPNTNLEFKIERNQEILYLPVNIASQDNVGILGVTFGTSRGVLQSLSKGIYETYNLSIKTLQFIGKMLTGNMGTENLSGPIGIAQMAGNTAQAGFLPFMYLMALLSISLAVLNLLPIPVLDGGQLTLLGIEAVRGKPLPEKVENIIYTGGAVLVIMLMIFAIFNDVSRFF
;
A
#
# COMPACT_ATOMS: atom_id res chain seq x y z
N ASP A 1 -16.61 24.97 5.27
CA ASP A 1 -16.03 24.75 3.94
C ASP A 1 -14.64 24.15 4.09
N ASP A 2 -14.38 23.07 3.35
CA ASP A 2 -13.12 22.37 3.45
C ASP A 2 -12.03 23.23 2.77
N ILE A 3 -10.90 23.46 3.43
CA ILE A 3 -9.75 24.20 2.89
C ILE A 3 -9.35 23.68 1.51
N ARG A 4 -9.49 22.37 1.28
CA ARG A 4 -9.24 21.77 -0.05
C ARG A 4 -10.14 22.34 -1.13
N THR A 5 -11.43 22.46 -0.86
CA THR A 5 -12.39 23.01 -1.80
C THR A 5 -12.07 24.46 -2.14
N LEU A 6 -11.75 25.24 -1.13
CA LEU A 6 -11.37 26.66 -1.30
C LEU A 6 -10.09 26.79 -2.15
N VAL A 7 -9.07 25.98 -1.86
CA VAL A 7 -7.80 25.99 -2.63
C VAL A 7 -8.01 25.52 -4.06
N SER A 8 -8.74 24.43 -4.29
CA SER A 8 -8.93 23.86 -5.63
C SER A 8 -9.72 24.78 -6.56
N GLN A 9 -10.62 25.59 -6.02
CA GLN A 9 -11.46 26.53 -6.78
C GLN A 9 -10.76 27.86 -7.09
N ASN A 10 -9.60 28.14 -6.50
CA ASN A 10 -8.89 29.41 -6.64
C ASN A 10 -7.44 29.22 -7.17
N PRO A 11 -7.23 28.65 -8.35
CA PRO A 11 -5.90 28.51 -8.93
C PRO A 11 -5.29 29.89 -9.24
N ASN A 12 -3.98 30.02 -9.09
CA ASN A 12 -3.20 31.24 -9.40
C ASN A 12 -3.68 32.50 -8.63
N THR A 13 -4.30 32.33 -7.46
CA THR A 13 -4.74 33.45 -6.61
C THR A 13 -3.93 33.51 -5.33
N ASN A 14 -3.85 34.71 -4.73
CA ASN A 14 -3.31 34.88 -3.40
C ASN A 14 -4.47 34.80 -2.39
N LEU A 15 -4.40 33.83 -1.50
CA LEU A 15 -5.34 33.69 -0.38
C LEU A 15 -4.65 34.04 0.93
N GLU A 16 -5.36 34.71 1.82
CA GLU A 16 -4.87 35.01 3.14
C GLU A 16 -5.37 33.95 4.12
N PHE A 17 -4.43 33.19 4.71
CA PHE A 17 -4.74 32.16 5.71
C PHE A 17 -4.56 32.72 7.11
N LYS A 18 -5.62 32.65 7.90
CA LYS A 18 -5.60 32.93 9.34
C LYS A 18 -5.15 31.65 10.06
N ILE A 19 -3.98 31.70 10.67
CA ILE A 19 -3.44 30.59 11.45
C ILE A 19 -3.21 31.01 12.90
N GLU A 20 -3.35 30.07 13.82
CA GLU A 20 -2.96 30.24 15.22
C GLU A 20 -1.64 29.48 15.47
N ARG A 21 -0.61 30.19 15.91
CA ARG A 21 0.68 29.65 16.30
C ARG A 21 1.12 30.24 17.66
N ASN A 22 1.36 29.38 18.65
CA ASN A 22 1.75 29.76 19.99
C ASN A 22 0.78 30.75 20.65
N GLN A 23 -0.53 30.59 20.48
CA GLN A 23 -1.60 31.47 20.96
C GLN A 23 -1.63 32.84 20.27
N GLU A 24 -0.85 33.06 19.24
CA GLU A 24 -0.90 34.25 18.40
C GLU A 24 -1.60 33.96 17.07
N ILE A 25 -2.42 34.90 16.63
CA ILE A 25 -3.10 34.85 15.35
C ILE A 25 -2.21 35.50 14.31
N LEU A 26 -1.82 34.73 13.30
CA LEU A 26 -1.02 35.20 12.18
C LEU A 26 -1.84 35.14 10.89
N TYR A 27 -1.72 36.18 10.07
CA TYR A 27 -2.28 36.22 8.72
C TYR A 27 -1.16 35.99 7.72
N LEU A 28 -1.22 34.90 6.97
CA LEU A 28 -0.20 34.54 5.98
C LEU A 28 -0.77 34.63 4.57
N PRO A 29 -0.26 35.54 3.72
CA PRO A 29 -0.59 35.52 2.33
C PRO A 29 0.10 34.33 1.64
N VAL A 30 -0.67 33.48 0.97
CA VAL A 30 -0.17 32.29 0.29
C VAL A 30 -0.61 32.31 -1.17
N ASN A 31 0.33 32.14 -2.07
CA ASN A 31 0.05 32.01 -3.49
C ASN A 31 -0.35 30.55 -3.79
N ILE A 32 -1.53 30.37 -4.36
CA ILE A 32 -2.03 29.07 -4.77
C ILE A 32 -1.48 28.75 -6.15
N ALA A 33 -0.64 27.72 -6.25
CA ALA A 33 -0.17 27.21 -7.53
C ALA A 33 -1.32 26.57 -8.33
N SER A 34 -1.17 26.48 -9.65
CA SER A 34 -2.14 25.82 -10.54
C SER A 34 -1.50 24.61 -11.21
N GLN A 35 -2.20 23.48 -11.18
CA GLN A 35 -1.88 22.30 -11.98
C GLN A 35 -3.19 21.80 -12.60
N ASP A 36 -3.21 21.64 -13.91
CA ASP A 36 -4.40 21.23 -14.67
C ASP A 36 -5.67 22.07 -14.36
N ASN A 37 -5.49 23.37 -14.17
CA ASN A 37 -6.55 24.33 -13.82
C ASN A 37 -7.17 24.12 -12.42
N VAL A 38 -6.51 23.35 -11.55
CA VAL A 38 -6.89 23.12 -10.16
C VAL A 38 -5.88 23.81 -9.24
N GLY A 39 -6.35 24.51 -8.23
CA GLY A 39 -5.49 25.15 -7.23
C GLY A 39 -4.80 24.12 -6.34
N ILE A 40 -3.49 24.25 -6.15
CA ILE A 40 -2.68 23.38 -5.30
C ILE A 40 -1.96 24.20 -4.25
N LEU A 41 -2.05 23.74 -3.01
CA LEU A 41 -1.29 24.25 -1.88
C LEU A 41 -0.36 23.15 -1.37
N GLY A 42 0.95 23.34 -1.52
CA GLY A 42 1.97 22.38 -1.09
C GLY A 42 2.17 22.32 0.42
N VAL A 43 1.08 22.24 1.20
CA VAL A 43 1.13 22.13 2.66
C VAL A 43 0.65 20.76 3.13
N THR A 44 1.33 20.24 4.13
CA THR A 44 0.91 19.01 4.81
C THR A 44 0.24 19.40 6.12
N PHE A 45 -1.04 19.11 6.24
CA PHE A 45 -1.76 19.30 7.50
C PHE A 45 -1.38 18.19 8.48
N GLY A 46 -0.54 18.51 9.46
CA GLY A 46 -0.22 17.65 10.59
C GLY A 46 -1.23 17.89 11.73
N THR A 47 -1.88 16.84 12.20
CA THR A 47 -2.60 16.92 13.49
C THR A 47 -1.65 16.45 14.59
N SER A 48 -1.36 17.30 15.59
CA SER A 48 -0.67 16.85 16.80
C SER A 48 -1.61 15.89 17.54
N ARG A 49 -1.29 14.59 17.49
CA ARG A 49 -2.06 13.56 18.20
C ARG A 49 -1.25 13.05 19.38
N GLY A 50 -1.92 12.78 20.48
CA GLY A 50 -1.31 12.05 21.58
C GLY A 50 -0.84 10.65 21.11
N VAL A 51 0.17 10.09 21.79
CA VAL A 51 0.77 8.77 21.46
C VAL A 51 -0.31 7.69 21.37
N LEU A 52 -1.26 7.68 22.29
CA LEU A 52 -2.34 6.69 22.33
C LEU A 52 -3.28 6.80 21.11
N GLN A 53 -3.60 8.02 20.69
CA GLN A 53 -4.42 8.27 19.50
C GLN A 53 -3.68 7.88 18.22
N SER A 54 -2.36 8.08 18.17
CA SER A 54 -1.52 7.67 17.05
C SER A 54 -1.45 6.16 16.93
N LEU A 55 -1.34 5.45 18.06
CA LEU A 55 -1.33 3.99 18.10
C LEU A 55 -2.68 3.41 17.63
N SER A 56 -3.80 3.91 18.15
CA SER A 56 -5.13 3.45 17.74
C SER A 56 -5.39 3.68 16.25
N LYS A 57 -4.95 4.83 15.73
CA LYS A 57 -5.02 5.12 14.30
C LYS A 57 -4.11 4.20 13.48
N GLY A 58 -2.90 3.90 13.95
CA GLY A 58 -1.99 2.97 13.28
C GLY A 58 -2.61 1.57 13.14
N ILE A 59 -3.25 1.06 14.19
CA ILE A 59 -3.96 -0.23 14.17
C ILE A 59 -5.12 -0.17 13.14
N TYR A 60 -5.92 0.88 13.18
CA TYR A 60 -7.03 1.07 12.25
C TYR A 60 -6.57 1.15 10.79
N GLU A 61 -5.52 1.92 10.50
CA GLU A 61 -4.96 2.03 9.15
C GLU A 61 -4.36 0.69 8.67
N THR A 62 -3.68 -0.05 9.56
CA THR A 62 -3.16 -1.39 9.24
C THR A 62 -4.29 -2.33 8.85
N TYR A 63 -5.39 -2.33 9.60
CA TYR A 63 -6.57 -3.13 9.26
C TYR A 63 -7.17 -2.72 7.91
N ASN A 64 -7.37 -1.42 7.69
CA ASN A 64 -7.92 -0.91 6.43
C ASN A 64 -7.03 -1.24 5.23
N LEU A 65 -5.71 -1.09 5.36
CA LEU A 65 -4.75 -1.44 4.32
C LEU A 65 -4.78 -2.94 4.02
N SER A 66 -4.89 -3.79 5.04
CA SER A 66 -5.03 -5.25 4.88
C SER A 66 -6.28 -5.60 4.08
N ILE A 67 -7.43 -5.01 4.42
CA ILE A 67 -8.69 -5.22 3.66
C ILE A 67 -8.57 -4.73 2.22
N LYS A 68 -7.99 -3.53 2.00
CA LYS A 68 -7.77 -3.00 0.65
C LYS A 68 -6.85 -3.90 -0.18
N THR A 69 -5.80 -4.46 0.42
CA THR A 69 -4.91 -5.41 -0.24
C THR A 69 -5.66 -6.68 -0.66
N LEU A 70 -6.49 -7.25 0.21
CA LEU A 70 -7.34 -8.40 -0.13
C LEU A 70 -8.35 -8.06 -1.24
N GLN A 71 -8.97 -6.90 -1.19
CA GLN A 71 -9.90 -6.43 -2.24
C GLN A 71 -9.18 -6.24 -3.57
N PHE A 72 -7.96 -5.71 -3.56
CA PHE A 72 -7.13 -5.55 -4.75
C PHE A 72 -6.82 -6.90 -5.39
N ILE A 73 -6.38 -7.88 -4.58
CA ILE A 73 -6.13 -9.25 -5.04
C ILE A 73 -7.42 -9.88 -5.60
N GLY A 74 -8.55 -9.72 -4.91
CA GLY A 74 -9.84 -10.21 -5.38
C GLY A 74 -10.24 -9.61 -6.74
N LYS A 75 -10.06 -8.30 -6.94
CA LYS A 75 -10.33 -7.63 -8.22
C LYS A 75 -9.42 -8.11 -9.35
N MET A 76 -8.15 -8.40 -9.05
CA MET A 76 -7.23 -8.98 -10.02
C MET A 76 -7.66 -10.39 -10.44
N LEU A 77 -8.03 -11.24 -9.48
CA LEU A 77 -8.48 -12.61 -9.76
C LEU A 77 -9.79 -12.64 -10.55
N THR A 78 -10.66 -11.66 -10.37
CA THR A 78 -11.92 -11.53 -11.11
C THR A 78 -11.78 -10.82 -12.47
N GLY A 79 -10.57 -10.41 -12.85
CA GLY A 79 -10.31 -9.71 -14.13
C GLY A 79 -10.83 -8.26 -14.16
N ASN A 80 -11.30 -7.72 -13.04
CA ASN A 80 -11.79 -6.34 -12.93
C ASN A 80 -10.66 -5.29 -12.80
N MET A 81 -9.41 -5.74 -12.73
CA MET A 81 -8.21 -4.89 -12.72
C MET A 81 -7.15 -5.51 -13.62
N GLY A 82 -6.55 -4.67 -14.47
CA GLY A 82 -5.44 -5.09 -15.32
C GLY A 82 -4.16 -5.34 -14.49
N THR A 83 -3.28 -6.17 -15.03
CA THR A 83 -1.96 -6.48 -14.45
C THR A 83 -0.98 -5.31 -14.52
N GLU A 84 -1.36 -4.23 -15.20
CA GLU A 84 -0.57 -3.01 -15.35
C GLU A 84 -0.24 -2.33 -14.01
N ASN A 85 -1.05 -2.58 -12.98
CA ASN A 85 -0.84 -2.05 -11.63
C ASN A 85 0.07 -2.92 -10.75
N LEU A 86 0.52 -4.08 -11.26
CA LEU A 86 1.50 -4.90 -10.57
C LEU A 86 2.89 -4.32 -10.76
N SER A 87 3.48 -3.88 -9.67
CA SER A 87 4.90 -3.55 -9.64
C SER A 87 5.68 -4.79 -9.20
N GLY A 88 6.62 -5.19 -10.01
CA GLY A 88 7.57 -6.22 -9.66
C GLY A 88 8.75 -5.66 -8.84
N PRO A 89 9.81 -6.45 -8.63
CA PRO A 89 10.95 -6.07 -7.79
C PRO A 89 11.63 -4.76 -8.25
N ILE A 90 11.70 -4.52 -9.56
CA ILE A 90 12.33 -3.33 -10.13
C ILE A 90 11.48 -2.08 -9.83
N GLY A 91 10.16 -2.18 -10.03
CA GLY A 91 9.24 -1.09 -9.72
C GLY A 91 9.21 -0.75 -8.23
N ILE A 92 9.26 -1.76 -7.35
CA ILE A 92 9.36 -1.54 -5.89
C ILE A 92 10.69 -0.84 -5.54
N ALA A 93 11.82 -1.25 -6.12
CA ALA A 93 13.11 -0.61 -5.88
C ALA A 93 13.11 0.86 -6.34
N GLN A 94 12.52 1.16 -7.49
CA GLN A 94 12.38 2.53 -7.98
C GLN A 94 11.48 3.37 -7.07
N MET A 95 10.35 2.82 -6.63
CA MET A 95 9.45 3.48 -5.68
C MET A 95 10.17 3.77 -4.35
N ALA A 96 10.99 2.82 -3.86
CA ALA A 96 11.79 3.00 -2.66
C ALA A 96 12.83 4.13 -2.83
N GLY A 97 13.51 4.19 -3.98
CA GLY A 97 14.44 5.28 -4.30
C GLY A 97 13.76 6.65 -4.33
N ASN A 98 12.61 6.75 -5.00
CA ASN A 98 11.86 8.00 -5.10
C ASN A 98 11.33 8.47 -3.73
N THR A 99 10.81 7.55 -2.92
CA THR A 99 10.32 7.89 -1.58
C THR A 99 11.44 8.23 -0.60
N ALA A 100 12.61 7.60 -0.73
CA ALA A 100 13.79 7.96 0.05
C ALA A 100 14.26 9.39 -0.24
N GLN A 101 14.23 9.82 -1.52
CA GLN A 101 14.51 11.21 -1.91
C GLN A 101 13.46 12.20 -1.39
N ALA A 102 12.20 11.78 -1.29
CA ALA A 102 11.12 12.60 -0.74
C ALA A 102 11.21 12.79 0.78
N GLY A 103 12.04 12.00 1.47
CA GLY A 103 12.36 12.14 2.89
C GLY A 103 12.07 10.90 3.73
N PHE A 104 12.51 10.97 5.00
CA PHE A 104 12.42 9.84 5.93
C PHE A 104 10.99 9.34 6.18
N LEU A 105 10.04 10.24 6.41
CA LEU A 105 8.65 9.86 6.71
C LEU A 105 7.94 9.16 5.53
N PRO A 106 7.99 9.66 4.28
CA PRO A 106 7.48 8.94 3.11
C PRO A 106 8.09 7.56 2.95
N PHE A 107 9.40 7.43 3.16
CA PHE A 107 10.09 6.16 3.08
C PHE A 107 9.61 5.17 4.15
N MET A 108 9.47 5.60 5.41
CA MET A 108 8.91 4.78 6.49
C MET A 108 7.48 4.34 6.20
N TYR A 109 6.66 5.21 5.63
CA TYR A 109 5.29 4.86 5.22
C TYR A 109 5.28 3.80 4.13
N LEU A 110 6.14 3.91 3.11
CA LEU A 110 6.29 2.87 2.09
C LEU A 110 6.72 1.53 2.69
N MET A 111 7.69 1.53 3.60
CA MET A 111 8.14 0.31 4.29
C MET A 111 7.00 -0.35 5.07
N ALA A 112 6.19 0.43 5.78
CA ALA A 112 5.01 -0.07 6.49
C ALA A 112 3.98 -0.68 5.51
N LEU A 113 3.71 0.00 4.41
CA LEU A 113 2.78 -0.47 3.38
C LEU A 113 3.25 -1.79 2.74
N LEU A 114 4.53 -1.89 2.39
CA LEU A 114 5.10 -3.12 1.85
C LEU A 114 5.06 -4.28 2.88
N SER A 115 5.35 -3.98 4.16
CA SER A 115 5.29 -4.97 5.23
C SER A 115 3.87 -5.52 5.43
N ILE A 116 2.86 -4.64 5.43
CA ILE A 116 1.45 -5.05 5.54
C ILE A 116 1.04 -5.87 4.32
N SER A 117 1.39 -5.43 3.11
CA SER A 117 1.06 -6.15 1.88
C SER A 117 1.70 -7.53 1.85
N LEU A 118 2.97 -7.64 2.25
CA LEU A 118 3.67 -8.92 2.33
C LEU A 118 3.05 -9.86 3.37
N ALA A 119 2.67 -9.35 4.54
CA ALA A 119 2.00 -10.12 5.56
C ALA A 119 0.65 -10.68 5.07
N VAL A 120 -0.15 -9.84 4.40
CA VAL A 120 -1.43 -10.25 3.81
C VAL A 120 -1.25 -11.30 2.72
N LEU A 121 -0.26 -11.11 1.82
CA LEU A 121 0.07 -12.08 0.78
C LEU A 121 0.49 -13.43 1.37
N ASN A 122 1.32 -13.41 2.44
CA ASN A 122 1.77 -14.62 3.10
C ASN A 122 0.63 -15.37 3.81
N LEU A 123 -0.44 -14.71 4.20
CA LEU A 123 -1.63 -15.33 4.80
C LEU A 123 -2.58 -15.96 3.76
N LEU A 124 -2.36 -15.75 2.47
CA LEU A 124 -3.18 -16.40 1.43
C LEU A 124 -2.97 -17.91 1.44
N PRO A 125 -4.03 -18.71 1.12
CA PRO A 125 -3.96 -20.17 1.07
C PRO A 125 -3.19 -20.67 -0.18
N ILE A 126 -2.01 -20.12 -0.41
CA ILE A 126 -1.12 -20.52 -1.52
C ILE A 126 -0.06 -21.46 -0.95
N PRO A 127 0.07 -22.68 -1.47
CA PRO A 127 1.15 -23.58 -1.06
C PRO A 127 2.51 -22.87 -1.17
N VAL A 128 3.44 -23.13 -0.25
CA VAL A 128 4.74 -22.43 -0.12
C VAL A 128 4.68 -21.15 0.74
N LEU A 129 3.54 -20.50 0.86
CA LEU A 129 3.34 -19.38 1.79
C LEU A 129 2.82 -19.90 3.15
N ASP A 130 2.97 -19.09 4.19
CA ASP A 130 2.56 -19.45 5.56
C ASP A 130 1.06 -19.81 5.66
N GLY A 131 0.20 -19.05 4.95
CA GLY A 131 -1.23 -19.31 4.86
C GLY A 131 -1.57 -20.65 4.21
N GLY A 132 -0.77 -21.07 3.22
CA GLY A 132 -0.88 -22.40 2.61
C GLY A 132 -0.53 -23.50 3.61
N GLN A 133 0.54 -23.34 4.38
CA GLN A 133 0.93 -24.27 5.43
C GLN A 133 -0.13 -24.37 6.52
N LEU A 134 -0.66 -23.24 6.98
CA LEU A 134 -1.77 -23.20 7.96
C LEU A 134 -3.02 -23.92 7.42
N THR A 135 -3.31 -23.75 6.13
CA THR A 135 -4.44 -24.43 5.47
C THR A 135 -4.24 -25.94 5.46
N LEU A 136 -3.04 -26.42 5.10
CA LEU A 136 -2.71 -27.85 5.10
C LEU A 136 -2.79 -28.45 6.52
N LEU A 137 -2.22 -27.77 7.51
CA LEU A 137 -2.32 -28.18 8.93
C LEU A 137 -3.79 -28.22 9.41
N GLY A 138 -4.60 -27.25 8.99
CA GLY A 138 -6.03 -27.24 9.26
C GLY A 138 -6.76 -28.45 8.67
N ILE A 139 -6.42 -28.83 7.42
CA ILE A 139 -6.96 -30.02 6.76
C ILE A 139 -6.53 -31.30 7.52
N GLU A 140 -5.29 -31.41 7.94
CA GLU A 140 -4.78 -32.56 8.71
C GLU A 140 -5.46 -32.67 10.06
N ALA A 141 -5.66 -31.55 10.74
CA ALA A 141 -6.37 -31.51 12.02
C ALA A 141 -7.82 -32.01 11.90
N VAL A 142 -8.53 -31.62 10.85
CA VAL A 142 -9.91 -32.09 10.57
C VAL A 142 -9.92 -33.58 10.18
N ARG A 143 -8.92 -34.05 9.43
CA ARG A 143 -8.82 -35.46 9.02
C ARG A 143 -8.34 -36.40 10.13
N GLY A 144 -7.71 -35.86 11.17
CA GLY A 144 -7.12 -36.63 12.27
C GLY A 144 -5.88 -37.45 11.87
N LYS A 145 -5.31 -37.21 10.67
CA LYS A 145 -4.09 -37.85 10.17
C LYS A 145 -3.35 -36.97 9.19
N PRO A 146 -2.01 -37.07 9.11
CA PRO A 146 -1.20 -36.29 8.21
C PRO A 146 -1.52 -36.61 6.74
N LEU A 147 -1.19 -35.67 5.87
CA LEU A 147 -1.27 -35.88 4.41
C LEU A 147 -0.20 -36.89 3.96
N PRO A 148 -0.48 -37.69 2.94
CA PRO A 148 0.54 -38.52 2.35
C PRO A 148 1.68 -37.66 1.76
N GLU A 149 2.94 -38.01 1.99
CA GLU A 149 4.12 -37.26 1.50
C GLU A 149 4.06 -36.91 0.01
N LYS A 150 3.54 -37.84 -0.82
CA LYS A 150 3.37 -37.61 -2.25
C LYS A 150 2.43 -36.45 -2.56
N VAL A 151 1.33 -36.34 -1.82
CA VAL A 151 0.33 -35.27 -1.98
C VAL A 151 0.92 -33.94 -1.53
N GLU A 152 1.57 -33.94 -0.39
CA GLU A 152 2.26 -32.77 0.16
C GLU A 152 3.33 -32.24 -0.80
N ASN A 153 4.20 -33.11 -1.35
CA ASN A 153 5.22 -32.74 -2.32
C ASN A 153 4.63 -32.16 -3.61
N ILE A 154 3.52 -32.72 -4.12
CA ILE A 154 2.84 -32.19 -5.31
C ILE A 154 2.31 -30.78 -5.03
N ILE A 155 1.69 -30.56 -3.88
CA ILE A 155 1.13 -29.27 -3.47
C ILE A 155 2.24 -28.22 -3.36
N TYR A 156 3.33 -28.53 -2.64
CA TYR A 156 4.46 -27.60 -2.50
C TYR A 156 5.17 -27.33 -3.84
N THR A 157 5.41 -28.35 -4.64
CA THR A 157 6.02 -28.18 -5.97
C THR A 157 5.14 -27.33 -6.88
N GLY A 158 3.83 -27.60 -6.91
CA GLY A 158 2.88 -26.81 -7.68
C GLY A 158 2.82 -25.34 -7.22
N GLY A 159 2.83 -25.11 -5.92
CA GLY A 159 2.88 -23.77 -5.35
C GLY A 159 4.18 -23.05 -5.67
N ALA A 160 5.32 -23.73 -5.60
CA ALA A 160 6.61 -23.14 -5.96
C ALA A 160 6.67 -22.74 -7.45
N VAL A 161 6.19 -23.61 -8.34
CA VAL A 161 6.10 -23.29 -9.77
C VAL A 161 5.20 -22.09 -10.02
N LEU A 162 4.04 -22.01 -9.34
CA LEU A 162 3.13 -20.86 -9.46
C LEU A 162 3.83 -19.55 -9.03
N VAL A 163 4.51 -19.55 -7.88
CA VAL A 163 5.21 -18.35 -7.38
C VAL A 163 6.33 -17.93 -8.33
N ILE A 164 7.11 -18.88 -8.87
CA ILE A 164 8.16 -18.60 -9.85
C ILE A 164 7.56 -17.99 -11.13
N MET A 165 6.47 -18.53 -11.64
CA MET A 165 5.79 -17.99 -12.82
C MET A 165 5.29 -16.55 -12.58
N LEU A 166 4.68 -16.29 -11.41
CA LEU A 166 4.25 -14.95 -11.05
C LEU A 166 5.43 -13.96 -10.93
N MET A 167 6.56 -14.42 -10.39
CA MET A 167 7.77 -13.60 -10.29
C MET A 167 8.34 -13.26 -11.68
N ILE A 168 8.44 -14.24 -12.58
CA ILE A 168 8.88 -14.02 -13.97
C ILE A 168 7.93 -13.04 -14.67
N PHE A 169 6.62 -13.23 -14.50
CA PHE A 169 5.61 -12.36 -15.08
C PHE A 169 5.74 -10.91 -14.54
N ALA A 170 5.94 -10.74 -13.23
CA ALA A 170 6.13 -9.40 -12.63
C ALA A 170 7.40 -8.72 -13.14
N ILE A 171 8.50 -9.45 -13.28
CA ILE A 171 9.74 -8.91 -13.85
C ILE A 171 9.53 -8.51 -15.32
N PHE A 172 8.85 -9.36 -16.11
CA PHE A 172 8.54 -9.05 -17.51
C PHE A 172 7.67 -7.78 -17.62
N ASN A 173 6.66 -7.65 -16.76
CA ASN A 173 5.81 -6.46 -16.72
C ASN A 173 6.60 -5.20 -16.31
N ASP A 174 7.52 -5.31 -15.35
CA ASP A 174 8.41 -4.20 -14.99
C ASP A 174 9.29 -3.77 -16.16
N VAL A 175 9.95 -4.72 -16.83
CA VAL A 175 10.81 -4.44 -17.98
C VAL A 175 10.02 -3.80 -19.12
N SER A 176 8.83 -4.29 -19.44
CA SER A 176 7.97 -3.74 -20.50
C SER A 176 7.49 -2.31 -20.25
N ARG A 177 7.60 -1.81 -19.02
CA ARG A 177 7.31 -0.39 -18.68
C ARG A 177 8.46 0.56 -18.99
N PHE A 178 9.68 0.03 -19.16
CA PHE A 178 10.87 0.84 -19.44
C PHE A 178 11.17 0.94 -20.93
N PHE A 179 10.51 0.15 -21.76
CA PHE A 179 10.63 0.13 -23.21
C PHE A 179 9.29 0.43 -23.89
#